data_6821d206ed1eae6a30570c4e7241d176
#
_entry.id   6821d206ed1eae6a30570c4e7241d176
#
_cell.length_a   1.000
_cell.length_b   1.000
_cell.length_c   1.000
_cell.angle_alpha   90.00
_cell.angle_beta   90.00
_cell.angle_gamma   90.00
#
_symmetry.space_group_name_H-M   'P 1'
#
loop_
_entity.id
_entity.type
_entity.pdbx_description
1 polymer ?
#
loop_
_entity_poly.entity_id
_entity_poly.type
_entity_poly.pdbx_seq_one_letter_code
_entity_poly.pdbx_strand_id
1 'polypeptide(L)'
;GRSPENGGVGDSGILTSVGVHLGMRAGAEAALGTADLSGVRVGVIGAGKVGGRLIGHLIRDSARVIAMDPSAAARSSLDAEYPNSITWVDSLPELLAYRPQVLSPNALGGAISESLVDDLASAEVRLVCGGANNQLATDRVGDLLDHAGIVYAPDFCVNCGGVIQVAEELTGADLDRARATVERVFDT
;
A
#
# COMPACT_ATOMS: atom_id res chain seq x y z
N GLY A 1 -3.86 -18.64 1.66
CA GLY A 1 -3.58 -19.60 0.61
C GLY A 1 -2.90 -20.84 1.14
N ARG A 2 -3.06 -21.95 0.47
CA ARG A 2 -2.32 -23.19 0.78
C ARG A 2 -0.88 -23.05 0.33
N SER A 3 0.06 -23.74 0.98
CA SER A 3 1.44 -23.81 0.48
C SER A 3 1.51 -24.56 -0.86
N PRO A 4 2.50 -24.25 -1.72
CA PRO A 4 2.67 -24.96 -3.02
C PRO A 4 2.77 -26.48 -2.85
N GLU A 5 3.39 -26.97 -1.76
CA GLU A 5 3.50 -28.39 -1.39
C GLU A 5 2.13 -29.06 -1.16
N ASN A 6 1.11 -28.26 -0.84
CA ASN A 6 -0.28 -28.71 -0.61
C ASN A 6 -1.23 -28.28 -1.75
N GLY A 7 -0.69 -28.05 -2.96
CA GLY A 7 -1.46 -27.68 -4.13
C GLY A 7 -2.01 -26.25 -4.11
N GLY A 8 -1.43 -25.37 -3.32
CA GLY A 8 -1.81 -23.97 -3.24
C GLY A 8 -0.88 -23.06 -4.06
N VAL A 9 -1.25 -21.79 -4.18
CA VAL A 9 -0.48 -20.76 -4.91
C VAL A 9 0.46 -19.95 -4.01
N GLY A 10 0.63 -20.37 -2.75
CA GLY A 10 1.60 -19.78 -1.83
C GLY A 10 1.10 -18.52 -1.11
N ASP A 11 2.01 -17.58 -0.84
CA ASP A 11 1.74 -16.38 -0.05
C ASP A 11 0.94 -15.35 -0.85
N SER A 12 -0.33 -15.15 -0.49
CA SER A 12 -1.23 -14.18 -1.11
C SER A 12 -0.74 -12.72 -0.99
N GLY A 13 0.15 -12.42 -0.05
CA GLY A 13 0.75 -11.09 0.09
C GLY A 13 1.58 -10.65 -1.13
N ILE A 14 2.02 -11.60 -1.96
CA ILE A 14 2.78 -11.29 -3.19
C ILE A 14 1.88 -10.52 -4.17
N LEU A 15 0.76 -11.10 -4.59
CA LEU A 15 -0.14 -10.46 -5.54
C LEU A 15 -0.90 -9.29 -4.92
N THR A 16 -1.16 -9.31 -3.60
CA THR A 16 -1.72 -8.14 -2.91
C THR A 16 -0.77 -6.94 -3.02
N SER A 17 0.53 -7.11 -2.79
CA SER A 17 1.48 -6.01 -2.89
C SER A 17 1.61 -5.45 -4.31
N VAL A 18 1.48 -6.31 -5.32
CA VAL A 18 1.42 -5.89 -6.74
C VAL A 18 0.17 -5.05 -7.01
N GLY A 19 -1.01 -5.50 -6.55
CA GLY A 19 -2.26 -4.76 -6.72
C GLY A 19 -2.21 -3.39 -6.06
N VAL A 20 -1.71 -3.32 -4.81
CA VAL A 20 -1.53 -2.03 -4.10
C VAL A 20 -0.56 -1.11 -4.83
N HIS A 21 0.55 -1.64 -5.36
CA HIS A 21 1.52 -0.86 -6.12
C HIS A 21 0.92 -0.30 -7.42
N LEU A 22 0.18 -1.11 -8.18
CA LEU A 22 -0.49 -0.67 -9.40
C LEU A 22 -1.60 0.34 -9.10
N GLY A 23 -2.43 0.09 -8.09
CA GLY A 23 -3.45 1.04 -7.63
C GLY A 23 -2.86 2.36 -7.12
N MET A 24 -1.68 2.30 -6.48
CA MET A 24 -0.95 3.51 -6.08
C MET A 24 -0.47 4.33 -7.28
N ARG A 25 0.01 3.70 -8.34
CA ARG A 25 0.41 4.38 -9.58
C ARG A 25 -0.78 5.02 -10.28
N ALA A 26 -1.92 4.31 -10.39
CA ALA A 26 -3.15 4.87 -10.95
C ALA A 26 -3.69 6.03 -10.09
N GLY A 27 -3.72 5.86 -8.76
CA GLY A 27 -4.10 6.92 -7.82
C GLY A 27 -3.15 8.13 -7.88
N ALA A 28 -1.85 7.91 -8.08
CA ALA A 28 -0.87 8.98 -8.24
C ALA A 28 -1.08 9.75 -9.56
N GLU A 29 -1.48 9.08 -10.63
CA GLU A 29 -1.85 9.76 -11.88
C GLU A 29 -3.04 10.71 -11.65
N ALA A 30 -4.05 10.28 -10.90
CA ALA A 30 -5.21 11.11 -10.56
C ALA A 30 -4.85 12.24 -9.57
N ALA A 31 -4.03 11.97 -8.55
CA ALA A 31 -3.74 12.90 -7.45
C ALA A 31 -2.56 13.84 -7.73
N LEU A 32 -1.56 13.38 -8.47
CA LEU A 32 -0.27 14.07 -8.71
C LEU A 32 -0.04 14.39 -10.20
N GLY A 33 -0.89 13.89 -11.11
CA GLY A 33 -0.75 14.07 -12.56
C GLY A 33 0.31 13.16 -13.19
N THR A 34 0.79 12.14 -12.48
CA THR A 34 1.77 11.19 -13.00
C THR A 34 1.65 9.82 -12.33
N ALA A 35 1.73 8.75 -13.11
CA ALA A 35 1.85 7.38 -12.62
C ALA A 35 3.31 6.99 -12.27
N ASP A 36 4.29 7.86 -12.56
CA ASP A 36 5.69 7.67 -12.19
C ASP A 36 5.88 8.07 -10.72
N LEU A 37 6.33 7.11 -9.91
CA LEU A 37 6.58 7.32 -8.48
C LEU A 37 8.01 7.78 -8.18
N SER A 38 8.84 8.02 -9.18
CA SER A 38 10.22 8.46 -8.99
C SER A 38 10.26 9.79 -8.24
N GLY A 39 10.98 9.81 -7.11
CA GLY A 39 11.09 10.97 -6.22
C GLY A 39 9.84 11.26 -5.38
N VAL A 40 8.70 10.59 -5.59
CA VAL A 40 7.49 10.74 -4.76
C VAL A 40 7.77 10.26 -3.34
N ARG A 41 7.39 11.06 -2.35
CA ARG A 41 7.48 10.68 -0.92
C ARG A 41 6.27 9.83 -0.55
N VAL A 42 6.54 8.57 -0.17
CA VAL A 42 5.51 7.61 0.23
C VAL A 42 5.69 7.25 1.69
N GLY A 43 4.69 7.53 2.52
CA GLY A 43 4.61 7.14 3.91
C GLY A 43 3.95 5.76 4.06
N VAL A 44 4.69 4.76 4.52
CA VAL A 44 4.21 3.38 4.67
C VAL A 44 3.97 3.06 6.14
N ILE A 45 2.72 2.71 6.49
CA ILE A 45 2.34 2.28 7.84
C ILE A 45 2.22 0.77 7.86
N GLY A 46 3.18 0.09 8.48
CA GLY A 46 3.28 -1.36 8.54
C GLY A 46 4.14 -1.94 7.41
N ALA A 47 5.20 -2.65 7.80
CA ALA A 47 6.19 -3.27 6.93
C ALA A 47 6.12 -4.81 6.99
N GLY A 48 4.91 -5.36 7.20
CA GLY A 48 4.64 -6.79 7.21
C GLY A 48 4.68 -7.41 5.80
N LYS A 49 3.95 -8.53 5.62
CA LYS A 49 3.97 -9.30 4.34
C LYS A 49 3.60 -8.49 3.10
N VAL A 50 2.62 -7.59 3.19
CA VAL A 50 2.21 -6.73 2.08
C VAL A 50 3.05 -5.47 2.04
N GLY A 51 3.12 -4.71 3.16
CA GLY A 51 3.85 -3.44 3.21
C GLY A 51 5.34 -3.58 2.94
N GLY A 52 6.01 -4.64 3.43
CA GLY A 52 7.43 -4.88 3.15
C GLY A 52 7.70 -5.13 1.65
N ARG A 53 6.83 -5.91 0.98
CA ARG A 53 6.94 -6.11 -0.48
C ARG A 53 6.62 -4.84 -1.26
N LEU A 54 5.63 -4.07 -0.80
CA LEU A 54 5.31 -2.77 -1.39
C LEU A 54 6.51 -1.83 -1.30
N ILE A 55 7.20 -1.78 -0.16
CA ILE A 55 8.45 -1.01 0.00
C ILE A 55 9.46 -1.40 -1.08
N GLY A 56 9.64 -2.69 -1.34
CA GLY A 56 10.53 -3.16 -2.41
C GLY A 56 10.09 -2.71 -3.81
N HIS A 57 8.78 -2.63 -4.11
CA HIS A 57 8.29 -2.07 -5.36
C HIS A 57 8.59 -0.57 -5.45
N LEU A 58 8.32 0.20 -4.39
CA LEU A 58 8.54 1.63 -4.32
C LEU A 58 10.02 2.01 -4.49
N ILE A 59 10.93 1.25 -3.88
CA ILE A 59 12.38 1.46 -4.02
C ILE A 59 12.82 1.23 -5.47
N ARG A 60 12.30 0.19 -6.13
CA ARG A 60 12.58 -0.05 -7.57
C ARG A 60 12.09 1.07 -8.48
N ASP A 61 10.97 1.71 -8.11
CA ASP A 61 10.45 2.90 -8.80
C ASP A 61 11.19 4.18 -8.41
N SER A 62 12.23 4.11 -7.58
CA SER A 62 12.97 5.27 -7.07
C SER A 62 12.12 6.24 -6.26
N ALA A 63 11.06 5.78 -5.62
CA ALA A 63 10.28 6.55 -4.66
C ALA A 63 11.08 6.79 -3.35
N ARG A 64 10.77 7.85 -2.63
CA ARG A 64 11.34 8.13 -1.31
C ARG A 64 10.45 7.51 -0.24
N VAL A 65 10.92 6.43 0.38
CA VAL A 65 10.14 5.67 1.35
C VAL A 65 10.41 6.17 2.77
N ILE A 66 9.34 6.57 3.45
CA ILE A 66 9.29 6.82 4.88
C ILE A 66 8.40 5.73 5.47
N ALA A 67 8.89 4.93 6.41
CA ALA A 67 8.15 3.80 6.91
C ALA A 67 8.10 3.76 8.44
N MET A 68 7.02 3.21 8.97
CA MET A 68 6.89 2.87 10.39
C MET A 68 6.40 1.45 10.57
N ASP A 69 7.02 0.73 11.48
CA ASP A 69 6.61 -0.61 11.93
C ASP A 69 7.17 -0.85 13.34
N PRO A 70 6.38 -1.39 14.29
CA PRO A 70 6.87 -1.67 15.64
C PRO A 70 7.86 -2.84 15.70
N SER A 71 7.93 -3.68 14.66
CA SER A 71 8.79 -4.86 14.61
C SER A 71 10.22 -4.51 14.20
N ALA A 72 11.15 -4.51 15.16
CA ALA A 72 12.57 -4.34 14.88
C ALA A 72 13.11 -5.41 13.90
N ALA A 73 12.55 -6.63 13.95
CA ALA A 73 12.94 -7.70 13.03
C ALA A 73 12.51 -7.40 11.57
N ALA A 74 11.29 -6.84 11.36
CA ALA A 74 10.83 -6.43 10.04
C ALA A 74 11.71 -5.30 9.48
N ARG A 75 12.00 -4.28 10.31
CA ARG A 75 12.90 -3.18 9.92
C ARG A 75 14.28 -3.71 9.53
N SER A 76 14.92 -4.52 10.38
CA SER A 76 16.26 -5.07 10.12
C SER A 76 16.32 -5.94 8.86
N SER A 77 15.26 -6.71 8.58
CA SER A 77 15.18 -7.53 7.37
C SER A 77 15.15 -6.66 6.10
N LEU A 78 14.35 -5.59 6.12
CA LEU A 78 14.24 -4.67 4.99
C LEU A 78 15.49 -3.81 4.81
N ASP A 79 16.13 -3.38 5.90
CA ASP A 79 17.42 -2.66 5.83
C ASP A 79 18.54 -3.51 5.26
N ALA A 80 18.54 -4.82 5.55
CA ALA A 80 19.50 -5.75 4.96
C ALA A 80 19.26 -5.97 3.46
N GLU A 81 17.98 -5.98 3.02
CA GLU A 81 17.60 -6.14 1.61
C GLU A 81 17.78 -4.85 0.80
N TYR A 82 17.47 -3.69 1.42
CA TYR A 82 17.49 -2.36 0.79
C TYR A 82 18.32 -1.36 1.60
N PRO A 83 19.65 -1.49 1.67
CA PRO A 83 20.48 -0.64 2.52
C PRO A 83 20.32 0.85 2.23
N ASN A 84 20.10 1.65 3.28
CA ASN A 84 19.96 3.12 3.23
C ASN A 84 18.82 3.63 2.32
N SER A 85 17.83 2.79 1.98
CA SER A 85 16.75 3.16 1.06
C SER A 85 15.45 3.52 1.80
N ILE A 86 15.39 3.30 3.12
CA ILE A 86 14.18 3.51 3.92
C ILE A 86 14.49 4.48 5.07
N THR A 87 13.65 5.50 5.21
CA THR A 87 13.67 6.36 6.39
C THR A 87 12.68 5.79 7.41
N TRP A 88 13.19 5.25 8.52
CA TRP A 88 12.36 4.72 9.60
C TRP A 88 11.97 5.81 10.59
N VAL A 89 10.71 5.78 11.00
CA VAL A 89 10.15 6.63 12.05
C VAL A 89 9.35 5.78 13.05
N ASP A 90 9.06 6.34 14.23
CA ASP A 90 8.41 5.59 15.30
C ASP A 90 6.95 6.01 15.53
N SER A 91 6.49 7.08 14.88
CA SER A 91 5.13 7.59 15.05
C SER A 91 4.56 8.18 13.76
N LEU A 92 3.22 8.23 13.68
CA LEU A 92 2.54 8.87 12.56
C LEU A 92 2.84 10.38 12.46
N PRO A 93 2.87 11.17 13.55
CA PRO A 93 3.30 12.57 13.47
C PRO A 93 4.70 12.74 12.89
N GLU A 94 5.66 11.89 13.25
CA GLU A 94 7.00 11.92 12.67
C GLU A 94 6.95 11.58 11.16
N LEU A 95 6.15 10.59 10.76
CA LEU A 95 5.97 10.23 9.36
C LEU A 95 5.40 11.42 8.57
N LEU A 96 4.37 12.08 9.09
CA LEU A 96 3.73 13.23 8.46
C LEU A 96 4.67 14.45 8.38
N ALA A 97 5.62 14.60 9.30
CA ALA A 97 6.63 15.67 9.26
C ALA A 97 7.53 15.61 8.00
N TYR A 98 7.66 14.43 7.37
CA TYR A 98 8.32 14.27 6.07
C TYR A 98 7.45 14.69 4.88
N ARG A 99 6.20 15.12 5.13
CA ARG A 99 5.23 15.57 4.13
C ARG A 99 5.07 14.55 2.98
N PRO A 100 4.66 13.31 3.26
CA PRO A 100 4.47 12.31 2.24
C PRO A 100 3.31 12.72 1.31
N GLN A 101 3.52 12.59 0.00
CA GLN A 101 2.48 12.85 -0.99
C GLN A 101 1.48 11.70 -1.06
N VAL A 102 1.94 10.50 -0.71
CA VAL A 102 1.12 9.28 -0.63
C VAL A 102 1.22 8.70 0.78
N LEU A 103 0.10 8.40 1.41
CA LEU A 103 0.03 7.61 2.65
C LEU A 103 -0.47 6.20 2.34
N SER A 104 0.26 5.20 2.80
CA SER A 104 -0.04 3.79 2.53
C SER A 104 -0.23 2.99 3.82
N PRO A 105 -1.49 2.84 4.29
CA PRO A 105 -1.81 1.97 5.42
C PRO A 105 -1.74 0.48 5.03
N ASN A 106 -0.86 -0.31 5.70
CA ASN A 106 -0.70 -1.74 5.45
C ASN A 106 -0.75 -2.59 6.73
N ALA A 107 -1.11 -2.00 7.87
CA ALA A 107 -1.15 -2.68 9.16
C ALA A 107 -2.59 -3.02 9.58
N LEU A 108 -3.29 -2.08 10.19
CA LEU A 108 -4.61 -2.29 10.79
C LEU A 108 -5.70 -1.51 10.04
N GLY A 109 -6.92 -2.04 10.06
CA GLY A 109 -8.12 -1.30 9.64
C GLY A 109 -8.42 -0.11 10.57
N GLY A 110 -9.23 0.84 10.07
CA GLY A 110 -9.60 2.03 10.83
C GLY A 110 -8.46 3.03 11.05
N ALA A 111 -7.35 2.88 10.33
CA ALA A 111 -6.17 3.72 10.48
C ALA A 111 -6.43 5.20 10.11
N ILE A 112 -7.38 5.45 9.22
CA ILE A 112 -7.75 6.80 8.80
C ILE A 112 -9.04 7.19 9.51
N SER A 113 -8.91 8.01 10.57
CA SER A 113 -10.03 8.56 11.33
C SER A 113 -10.44 9.93 10.79
N GLU A 114 -11.64 10.41 11.17
CA GLU A 114 -12.11 11.76 10.82
C GLU A 114 -11.14 12.85 11.34
N SER A 115 -10.62 12.67 12.56
CA SER A 115 -9.68 13.63 13.16
C SER A 115 -8.31 13.65 12.48
N LEU A 116 -7.96 12.62 11.70
CA LEU A 116 -6.67 12.55 11.01
C LEU A 116 -6.69 13.32 9.69
N VAL A 117 -7.86 13.58 9.09
CA VAL A 117 -7.96 14.18 7.74
C VAL A 117 -7.30 15.56 7.68
N ASP A 118 -7.48 16.39 8.71
CA ASP A 118 -6.87 17.72 8.79
C ASP A 118 -5.34 17.63 8.88
N ASP A 119 -4.81 16.65 9.61
CA ASP A 119 -3.37 16.42 9.72
C ASP A 119 -2.79 15.94 8.37
N LEU A 120 -3.52 15.07 7.65
CA LEU A 120 -3.12 14.63 6.31
C LEU A 120 -3.08 15.79 5.32
N ALA A 121 -4.10 16.64 5.32
CA ALA A 121 -4.15 17.82 4.46
C ALA A 121 -3.02 18.80 4.80
N SER A 122 -2.74 19.03 6.07
CA SER A 122 -1.65 19.89 6.55
C SER A 122 -0.27 19.35 6.18
N ALA A 123 -0.12 18.03 6.14
CA ALA A 123 1.08 17.34 5.68
C ALA A 123 1.20 17.24 4.15
N GLU A 124 0.25 17.81 3.40
CA GLU A 124 0.19 17.78 1.93
C GLU A 124 0.04 16.36 1.34
N VAL A 125 -0.59 15.45 2.07
CA VAL A 125 -0.98 14.16 1.51
C VAL A 125 -1.99 14.38 0.40
N ARG A 126 -1.81 13.74 -0.74
CA ARG A 126 -2.67 13.85 -1.93
C ARG A 126 -3.35 12.53 -2.27
N LEU A 127 -2.80 11.41 -1.78
CA LEU A 127 -3.31 10.08 -2.05
C LEU A 127 -3.23 9.21 -0.79
N VAL A 128 -4.32 8.50 -0.47
CA VAL A 128 -4.32 7.37 0.46
C VAL A 128 -4.53 6.09 -0.34
N CYS A 129 -3.55 5.18 -0.31
CA CYS A 129 -3.58 3.90 -1.03
C CYS A 129 -2.74 2.86 -0.29
N GLY A 130 -3.36 1.80 0.22
CA GLY A 130 -2.65 0.79 0.99
C GLY A 130 -3.33 -0.58 1.00
N GLY A 131 -2.65 -1.57 1.56
CA GLY A 131 -3.09 -2.96 1.57
C GLY A 131 -3.94 -3.38 2.78
N ALA A 132 -4.09 -2.52 3.80
CA ALA A 132 -4.95 -2.83 4.93
C ALA A 132 -6.42 -2.87 4.53
N ASN A 133 -7.18 -3.80 5.09
CA ASN A 133 -8.64 -3.85 4.90
C ASN A 133 -9.33 -2.80 5.78
N ASN A 134 -10.44 -2.24 5.29
CA ASN A 134 -11.26 -1.28 6.03
C ASN A 134 -10.42 -0.10 6.57
N GLN A 135 -9.66 0.55 5.70
CA GLN A 135 -8.72 1.61 6.10
C GLN A 135 -9.41 2.80 6.75
N LEU A 136 -10.61 3.15 6.28
CA LEU A 136 -11.42 4.24 6.81
C LEU A 136 -12.14 3.79 8.08
N ALA A 137 -12.09 4.60 9.14
CA ALA A 137 -12.76 4.31 10.40
C ALA A 137 -14.30 4.36 10.27
N THR A 138 -14.80 5.22 9.41
CA THR A 138 -16.23 5.37 9.04
C THR A 138 -16.35 5.73 7.57
N ASP A 139 -17.53 5.49 6.96
CA ASP A 139 -17.78 5.86 5.55
C ASP A 139 -17.63 7.38 5.33
N ARG A 140 -17.95 8.19 6.35
CA ARG A 140 -17.81 9.64 6.32
C ARG A 140 -16.38 10.12 6.07
N VAL A 141 -15.37 9.32 6.44
CA VAL A 141 -13.96 9.68 6.20
C VAL A 141 -13.68 9.81 4.71
N GLY A 142 -14.33 9.00 3.86
CA GLY A 142 -14.21 9.11 2.41
C GLY A 142 -14.64 10.49 1.89
N ASP A 143 -15.80 10.97 2.35
CA ASP A 143 -16.30 12.30 2.00
C ASP A 143 -15.36 13.42 2.49
N LEU A 144 -14.82 13.28 3.69
CA LEU A 144 -13.86 14.24 4.26
C LEU A 144 -12.55 14.29 3.49
N LEU A 145 -12.01 13.15 3.06
CA LEU A 145 -10.82 13.08 2.22
C LEU A 145 -11.06 13.78 0.86
N ASP A 146 -12.21 13.52 0.23
CA ASP A 146 -12.59 14.16 -1.04
C ASP A 146 -12.69 15.69 -0.89
N HIS A 147 -13.36 16.18 0.16
CA HIS A 147 -13.44 17.62 0.47
C HIS A 147 -12.08 18.25 0.75
N ALA A 148 -11.14 17.48 1.31
CA ALA A 148 -9.76 17.92 1.54
C ALA A 148 -8.88 17.83 0.28
N GLY A 149 -9.41 17.35 -0.84
CA GLY A 149 -8.67 17.15 -2.10
C GLY A 149 -7.65 16.00 -2.02
N ILE A 150 -7.93 15.01 -1.18
CA ILE A 150 -7.11 13.81 -1.01
C ILE A 150 -7.83 12.64 -1.70
N VAL A 151 -7.21 12.09 -2.74
CA VAL A 151 -7.73 10.90 -3.43
C VAL A 151 -7.63 9.69 -2.50
N TYR A 152 -8.69 8.92 -2.41
CA TYR A 152 -8.69 7.62 -1.74
C TYR A 152 -8.81 6.51 -2.77
N ALA A 153 -7.81 5.64 -2.86
CA ALA A 153 -7.89 4.41 -3.62
C ALA A 153 -8.53 3.32 -2.74
N PRO A 154 -9.79 2.88 -3.04
CA PRO A 154 -10.50 1.96 -2.16
C PRO A 154 -9.72 0.66 -1.95
N ASP A 155 -9.61 0.25 -0.69
CA ASP A 155 -8.82 -0.92 -0.30
C ASP A 155 -9.28 -2.20 -1.02
N PHE A 156 -10.59 -2.42 -1.16
CA PHE A 156 -11.14 -3.59 -1.85
C PHE A 156 -10.79 -3.63 -3.36
N CYS A 157 -10.44 -2.49 -3.97
CA CYS A 157 -9.92 -2.44 -5.34
C CYS A 157 -8.44 -2.81 -5.36
N VAL A 158 -7.62 -2.13 -4.56
CA VAL A 158 -6.16 -2.22 -4.66
C VAL A 158 -5.58 -3.46 -3.98
N ASN A 159 -6.22 -3.99 -2.93
CA ASN A 159 -5.75 -5.19 -2.22
C ASN A 159 -6.36 -6.51 -2.71
N CYS A 160 -7.17 -6.49 -3.77
CA CYS A 160 -7.86 -7.66 -4.30
C CYS A 160 -6.93 -8.78 -4.80
N GLY A 161 -5.63 -8.51 -4.99
CA GLY A 161 -4.66 -9.50 -5.47
C GLY A 161 -4.61 -10.78 -4.64
N GLY A 162 -4.78 -10.67 -3.32
CA GLY A 162 -4.86 -11.84 -2.45
C GLY A 162 -6.12 -12.68 -2.66
N VAL A 163 -7.26 -12.05 -2.91
CA VAL A 163 -8.52 -12.73 -3.20
C VAL A 163 -8.46 -13.39 -4.58
N ILE A 164 -7.93 -12.70 -5.58
CA ILE A 164 -7.72 -13.24 -6.94
C ILE A 164 -6.84 -14.48 -6.87
N GLN A 165 -5.74 -14.43 -6.13
CA GLN A 165 -4.84 -15.56 -5.95
C GLN A 165 -5.53 -16.77 -5.31
N VAL A 166 -6.33 -16.56 -4.26
CA VAL A 166 -7.09 -17.64 -3.60
C VAL A 166 -8.19 -18.19 -4.52
N ALA A 167 -8.84 -17.36 -5.32
CA ALA A 167 -9.84 -17.81 -6.28
C ALA A 167 -9.23 -18.72 -7.35
N GLU A 168 -8.01 -18.47 -7.79
CA GLU A 168 -7.30 -19.34 -8.73
C GLU A 168 -6.97 -20.71 -8.14
N GLU A 169 -6.76 -20.83 -6.82
CA GLU A 169 -6.61 -22.13 -6.16
C GLU A 169 -7.84 -23.04 -6.36
N LEU A 170 -9.04 -22.46 -6.49
CA LEU A 170 -10.29 -23.20 -6.70
C LEU A 170 -10.48 -23.65 -8.16
N THR A 171 -9.81 -23.01 -9.11
CA THR A 171 -10.01 -23.23 -10.55
C THR A 171 -8.81 -23.87 -11.26
N GLY A 172 -7.78 -24.28 -10.53
CA GLY A 172 -6.63 -25.00 -11.07
C GLY A 172 -5.27 -24.37 -10.83
N ALA A 173 -5.18 -23.39 -9.91
CA ALA A 173 -3.91 -22.80 -9.41
C ALA A 173 -3.02 -22.19 -10.50
N ASP A 174 -3.59 -21.39 -11.41
CA ASP A 174 -2.88 -20.68 -12.46
C ASP A 174 -2.40 -19.30 -11.98
N LEU A 175 -1.14 -19.21 -11.57
CA LEU A 175 -0.52 -17.97 -11.08
C LEU A 175 -0.33 -16.91 -12.16
N ASP A 176 -0.09 -17.31 -13.40
CA ASP A 176 0.11 -16.36 -14.50
C ASP A 176 -1.22 -15.67 -14.84
N ARG A 177 -2.33 -16.42 -14.80
CA ARG A 177 -3.68 -15.87 -14.95
C ARG A 177 -4.04 -14.95 -13.77
N ALA A 178 -3.73 -15.34 -12.53
CA ALA A 178 -3.93 -14.51 -11.36
C ALA A 178 -3.18 -13.17 -11.51
N ARG A 179 -1.91 -13.23 -11.92
CA ARG A 179 -1.07 -12.06 -12.13
C ARG A 179 -1.64 -11.13 -13.21
N ALA A 180 -1.98 -11.67 -14.37
CA ALA A 180 -2.59 -10.91 -15.47
C ALA A 180 -3.91 -10.23 -15.05
N THR A 181 -4.68 -10.87 -14.15
CA THR A 181 -5.90 -10.27 -13.60
C THR A 181 -5.57 -9.11 -12.65
N VAL A 182 -4.55 -9.26 -11.79
CA VAL A 182 -4.12 -8.18 -10.87
C VAL A 182 -3.53 -6.99 -11.63
N GLU A 183 -2.84 -7.22 -12.75
CA GLU A 183 -2.29 -6.15 -13.58
C GLU A 183 -3.36 -5.19 -14.11
N ARG A 184 -4.62 -5.62 -14.22
CA ARG A 184 -5.75 -4.77 -14.60
C ARG A 184 -6.20 -3.79 -13.51
N VAL A 185 -5.70 -3.91 -12.28
CA VAL A 185 -6.02 -2.96 -11.19
C VAL A 185 -5.62 -1.54 -11.55
N PHE A 186 -4.59 -1.35 -12.36
CA PHE A 186 -4.19 -0.02 -12.83
C PHE A 186 -5.28 0.65 -13.67
N ASP A 187 -6.05 -0.11 -14.44
CA ASP A 187 -7.05 0.40 -15.39
C ASP A 187 -8.46 0.48 -14.75
N THR A 188 -8.60 0.14 -13.45
CA THR A 188 -9.87 0.12 -12.74
C THR A 188 -10.14 1.44 -12.03
#